data_b28ddb3d8fafa1598294b93a26ba779f
#
_entry.id   b28ddb3d8fafa1598294b93a26ba779f
#
_cell.length_a   1.000
_cell.length_b   1.000
_cell.length_c   1.000
_cell.angle_alpha   90.00
_cell.angle_beta   90.00
_cell.angle_gamma   90.00
#
_symmetry.space_group_name_H-M   'P 1'
#
loop_
_entity.id
_entity.type
_entity.pdbx_description
1 polymer ?
#
loop_
_entity_poly.entity_id
_entity_poly.type
_entity_poly.pdbx_seq_one_letter_code
_entity_poly.pdbx_strand_id
1 'polypeptide(L)'
;MKFNTKAIHGGQHHDPSTGAVMPPVYQTSTFVQTSPGKPINPDYEYSRAANPTRTALENALASIENGTRGLAFSSGLAATDCLLRSFKAGDEIIAMDDLYGGTYRMFTRIYKDSGIKFHFVDMNDLEKFQSLINENTKLVWVETPTNPLMKLADIQEIAKITKEKKILFAVDNTFATPYLQKPLDLGADVVMHSATKYLGGHSDVIAGALIVKDEALGEQLHFQQFATGATLGPMDSFLVLRGIKTLHLRVQRHCENGEKVVEFLNSHPKIKRVYYPGLASHPYHEIAKKQMSGFGGMVSFTFASGEKEDAITFLEKLKVFTLAESLGGVESLANHPALMTHASIPEDKRKEVGITDDLVRLSVGIEDAEDLIEDLKQALA
;
A
#
# COMPACT_ATOMS: atom_id res chain seq x y z
N MET A 1 21.87 -1.22 10.04
CA MET A 1 20.92 -1.93 10.94
C MET A 1 20.08 -2.91 10.11
N LYS A 2 19.70 -4.06 10.68
CA LYS A 2 18.72 -4.99 10.09
C LYS A 2 17.31 -4.43 10.25
N PHE A 3 16.33 -4.96 9.50
CA PHE A 3 14.98 -4.40 9.39
C PHE A 3 14.29 -4.17 10.75
N ASN A 4 14.25 -5.17 11.63
CA ASN A 4 13.55 -5.06 12.92
C ASN A 4 14.10 -3.92 13.78
N THR A 5 15.43 -3.73 13.77
CA THR A 5 16.08 -2.60 14.45
C THR A 5 15.78 -1.27 13.76
N LYS A 6 15.73 -1.26 12.40
CA LYS A 6 15.32 -0.06 11.65
C LYS A 6 13.89 0.36 11.96
N ALA A 7 12.95 -0.58 12.06
CA ALA A 7 11.55 -0.29 12.39
C ALA A 7 11.40 0.40 13.77
N ILE A 8 12.30 0.12 14.70
CA ILE A 8 12.27 0.69 16.05
C ILE A 8 13.03 2.01 16.13
N HIS A 9 14.20 2.10 15.49
CA HIS A 9 15.16 3.20 15.69
C HIS A 9 15.47 4.00 14.42
N GLY A 10 15.16 3.47 13.24
CA GLY A 10 15.55 4.10 11.96
C GLY A 10 14.93 5.48 11.80
N GLY A 11 15.77 6.49 11.53
CA GLY A 11 15.34 7.86 11.32
C GLY A 11 14.78 8.58 12.55
N GLN A 12 14.84 7.96 13.74
CA GLN A 12 14.31 8.52 14.98
C GLN A 12 15.44 8.87 15.94
N HIS A 13 15.34 10.04 16.56
CA HIS A 13 16.26 10.52 17.59
C HIS A 13 15.50 10.82 18.87
N HIS A 14 16.17 10.74 20.01
CA HIS A 14 15.63 11.21 21.28
C HIS A 14 15.33 12.71 21.18
N ASP A 15 14.29 13.15 21.89
CA ASP A 15 14.01 14.59 21.99
C ASP A 15 15.19 15.33 22.64
N PRO A 16 15.81 16.29 21.96
CA PRO A 16 17.01 16.97 22.48
C PRO A 16 16.71 17.87 23.69
N SER A 17 15.45 18.25 23.91
CA SER A 17 15.07 19.15 25.02
C SER A 17 14.81 18.41 26.32
N THR A 18 14.28 17.20 26.24
CA THR A 18 13.86 16.42 27.44
C THR A 18 14.55 15.07 27.56
N GLY A 19 15.17 14.57 26.48
CA GLY A 19 15.70 13.22 26.41
C GLY A 19 14.60 12.15 26.27
N ALA A 20 13.37 12.52 25.91
CA ALA A 20 12.28 11.57 25.72
C ALA A 20 12.62 10.54 24.63
N VAL A 21 12.41 9.26 24.95
CA VAL A 21 12.74 8.13 24.05
C VAL A 21 11.82 8.10 22.83
N MET A 22 10.51 8.35 23.03
CA MET A 22 9.56 8.47 21.94
C MET A 22 9.49 9.92 21.47
N PRO A 23 9.53 10.21 20.17
CA PRO A 23 9.37 11.57 19.65
C PRO A 23 8.08 12.22 20.19
N PRO A 24 8.15 13.46 20.72
CA PRO A 24 6.96 14.17 21.19
C PRO A 24 5.99 14.49 20.05
N VAL A 25 4.71 14.67 20.40
CA VAL A 25 3.71 15.19 19.46
C VAL A 25 3.73 16.72 19.50
N TYR A 26 4.26 17.33 18.44
CA TYR A 26 4.30 18.78 18.29
C TYR A 26 2.99 19.28 17.63
N GLN A 27 1.95 19.44 18.44
CA GLN A 27 0.65 19.90 18.00
C GLN A 27 0.64 21.43 17.87
N THR A 28 1.31 21.91 16.83
CA THR A 28 1.46 23.35 16.54
C THR A 28 1.36 23.63 15.04
N SER A 29 0.91 24.82 14.66
CA SER A 29 0.90 25.28 13.26
C SER A 29 2.13 26.10 12.91
N THR A 30 2.77 26.81 13.88
CA THR A 30 3.83 27.78 13.60
C THR A 30 4.89 27.77 14.70
N PHE A 31 6.06 28.30 14.36
CA PHE A 31 7.25 28.33 15.22
C PHE A 31 7.78 29.74 15.34
N VAL A 32 8.38 30.08 16.50
CA VAL A 32 8.92 31.40 16.80
C VAL A 32 10.18 31.68 15.99
N GLN A 33 10.28 32.91 15.53
CA GLN A 33 11.50 33.45 14.91
C GLN A 33 12.16 34.47 15.84
N THR A 34 13.48 34.54 15.84
CA THR A 34 14.27 35.53 16.62
C THR A 34 14.22 36.92 15.99
N SER A 35 14.06 36.99 14.66
CA SER A 35 13.77 38.18 13.87
C SER A 35 13.16 37.76 12.54
N PRO A 36 12.57 38.66 11.72
CA PRO A 36 12.00 38.30 10.42
C PRO A 36 12.97 37.51 9.55
N GLY A 37 12.58 36.30 9.11
CA GLY A 37 13.38 35.38 8.33
C GLY A 37 14.51 34.68 9.09
N LYS A 38 14.50 34.69 10.44
CA LYS A 38 15.50 34.02 11.30
C LYS A 38 14.80 33.08 12.29
N PRO A 39 14.33 31.89 11.87
CA PRO A 39 13.74 30.91 12.76
C PRO A 39 14.77 30.43 13.80
N ILE A 40 14.30 30.02 14.99
CA ILE A 40 15.15 29.41 16.04
C ILE A 40 15.76 28.10 15.52
N ASN A 41 14.94 27.27 14.86
CA ASN A 41 15.40 26.08 14.16
C ASN A 41 15.13 26.28 12.65
N PRO A 42 16.16 26.23 11.79
CA PRO A 42 16.00 26.50 10.35
C PRO A 42 15.08 25.50 9.62
N ASP A 43 14.86 24.31 10.19
CA ASP A 43 14.03 23.28 9.59
C ASP A 43 12.53 23.50 9.87
N TYR A 44 12.16 24.37 10.84
CA TYR A 44 10.78 24.50 11.29
C TYR A 44 10.33 25.97 11.37
N GLU A 45 9.48 26.34 10.44
CA GLU A 45 8.83 27.66 10.41
C GLU A 45 7.31 27.55 10.51
N TYR A 46 6.76 26.58 9.78
CA TYR A 46 5.32 26.34 9.69
C TYR A 46 5.03 24.86 9.45
N SER A 47 4.09 24.26 10.19
CA SER A 47 3.88 22.80 10.23
C SER A 47 3.45 22.18 8.88
N ARG A 48 2.85 22.97 7.97
CA ARG A 48 2.55 22.49 6.61
C ARG A 48 3.85 22.20 5.83
N ALA A 49 4.89 23.01 6.00
CA ALA A 49 6.19 22.76 5.39
C ALA A 49 6.92 21.62 6.12
N ALA A 50 7.17 21.77 7.42
CA ALA A 50 7.81 20.75 8.25
C ALA A 50 7.29 20.79 9.69
N ASN A 51 7.12 19.61 10.29
CA ASN A 51 6.71 19.44 11.69
C ASN A 51 7.56 18.34 12.32
N PRO A 52 8.15 18.52 13.52
CA PRO A 52 9.09 17.55 14.10
C PRO A 52 8.54 16.13 14.23
N THR A 53 7.25 15.97 14.55
CA THR A 53 6.61 14.63 14.65
C THR A 53 6.47 14.00 13.26
N ARG A 54 6.04 14.76 12.26
CA ARG A 54 5.94 14.27 10.88
C ARG A 54 7.32 13.97 10.30
N THR A 55 8.32 14.80 10.54
CA THR A 55 9.71 14.55 10.11
C THR A 55 10.26 13.26 10.70
N ALA A 56 9.97 12.95 11.98
CA ALA A 56 10.36 11.69 12.59
C ALA A 56 9.72 10.49 11.87
N LEU A 57 8.44 10.58 11.49
CA LEU A 57 7.77 9.56 10.68
C LEU A 57 8.39 9.45 9.28
N GLU A 58 8.59 10.56 8.58
CA GLU A 58 9.14 10.60 7.23
C GLU A 58 10.54 9.97 7.17
N ASN A 59 11.37 10.25 8.15
CA ASN A 59 12.69 9.62 8.28
C ASN A 59 12.60 8.12 8.60
N ALA A 60 11.65 7.70 9.42
CA ALA A 60 11.42 6.28 9.70
C ALA A 60 10.95 5.53 8.44
N LEU A 61 10.03 6.09 7.66
CA LEU A 61 9.56 5.56 6.38
C LEU A 61 10.72 5.39 5.39
N ALA A 62 11.54 6.43 5.21
CA ALA A 62 12.75 6.36 4.38
C ALA A 62 13.68 5.23 4.83
N SER A 63 13.93 5.12 6.13
CA SER A 63 14.82 4.10 6.71
C SER A 63 14.32 2.67 6.46
N ILE A 64 13.02 2.41 6.65
CA ILE A 64 12.47 1.05 6.50
C ILE A 64 12.32 0.62 5.04
N GLU A 65 12.20 1.54 4.09
CA GLU A 65 12.18 1.27 2.63
C GLU A 65 13.56 1.36 1.97
N ASN A 66 14.63 1.65 2.71
CA ASN A 66 15.97 1.91 2.18
C ASN A 66 16.02 3.09 1.18
N GLY A 67 15.15 4.07 1.37
CA GLY A 67 15.14 5.33 0.64
C GLY A 67 16.02 6.40 1.28
N THR A 68 16.22 7.50 0.57
CA THR A 68 16.89 8.72 1.07
C THR A 68 15.89 9.70 1.66
N ARG A 69 14.67 9.75 1.10
CA ARG A 69 13.60 10.63 1.56
C ARG A 69 12.26 9.92 1.62
N GLY A 70 11.54 10.11 2.73
CA GLY A 70 10.14 9.77 2.92
C GLY A 70 9.29 11.02 3.05
N LEU A 71 8.04 10.94 2.60
CA LEU A 71 7.05 12.01 2.68
C LEU A 71 5.74 11.41 3.19
N ALA A 72 5.10 12.06 4.17
CA ALA A 72 3.87 11.59 4.79
C ALA A 72 2.66 12.48 4.44
N PHE A 73 1.58 11.85 3.98
CA PHE A 73 0.40 12.47 3.43
C PHE A 73 -0.87 12.11 4.24
N SER A 74 -1.90 12.93 4.10
CA SER A 74 -3.21 12.74 4.74
C SER A 74 -3.97 11.48 4.27
N SER A 75 -3.55 10.84 3.18
CA SER A 75 -4.07 9.54 2.70
C SER A 75 -3.15 8.94 1.64
N GLY A 76 -3.31 7.65 1.33
CA GLY A 76 -2.63 7.02 0.19
C GLY A 76 -2.96 7.72 -1.13
N LEU A 77 -4.22 8.09 -1.36
CA LEU A 77 -4.60 8.83 -2.57
C LEU A 77 -3.98 10.23 -2.63
N ALA A 78 -3.77 10.90 -1.50
CA ALA A 78 -3.05 12.18 -1.47
C ALA A 78 -1.56 12.01 -1.84
N ALA A 79 -0.96 10.88 -1.48
CA ALA A 79 0.39 10.52 -1.92
C ALA A 79 0.44 10.26 -3.44
N THR A 80 -0.51 9.49 -3.96
CA THR A 80 -0.66 9.25 -5.41
C THR A 80 -0.89 10.55 -6.18
N ASP A 81 -1.79 11.42 -5.70
CA ASP A 81 -2.06 12.74 -6.29
C ASP A 81 -0.80 13.61 -6.36
N CYS A 82 0.00 13.62 -5.29
CA CYS A 82 1.27 14.36 -5.26
C CYS A 82 2.21 13.89 -6.37
N LEU A 83 2.37 12.58 -6.57
CA LEU A 83 3.21 12.05 -7.65
C LEU A 83 2.65 12.42 -9.03
N LEU A 84 1.35 12.30 -9.23
CA LEU A 84 0.69 12.57 -10.52
C LEU A 84 0.77 14.04 -10.94
N ARG A 85 0.90 14.96 -10.00
CA ARG A 85 1.14 16.41 -10.28
C ARG A 85 2.49 16.69 -10.95
N SER A 86 3.39 15.72 -11.01
CA SER A 86 4.64 15.82 -11.76
C SER A 86 4.45 15.72 -13.27
N PHE A 87 3.26 15.33 -13.73
CA PHE A 87 2.93 15.10 -15.13
C PHE A 87 1.94 16.15 -15.66
N LYS A 88 1.94 16.33 -16.99
CA LYS A 88 1.15 17.35 -17.68
C LYS A 88 0.28 16.74 -18.79
N ALA A 89 -0.62 17.54 -19.33
CA ALA A 89 -1.43 17.15 -20.48
C ALA A 89 -0.55 16.66 -21.65
N GLY A 90 -0.91 15.52 -22.22
CA GLY A 90 -0.18 14.82 -23.27
C GLY A 90 0.78 13.75 -22.76
N ASP A 91 1.14 13.75 -21.49
CA ASP A 91 1.91 12.65 -20.90
C ASP A 91 1.06 11.37 -20.82
N GLU A 92 1.71 10.21 -20.93
CA GLU A 92 1.07 8.91 -20.86
C GLU A 92 1.60 8.10 -19.68
N ILE A 93 0.69 7.41 -18.99
CA ILE A 93 1.00 6.55 -17.84
C ILE A 93 0.53 5.14 -18.15
N ILE A 94 1.41 4.16 -17.97
CA ILE A 94 1.08 2.75 -18.10
C ILE A 94 0.89 2.21 -16.67
N ALA A 95 -0.28 1.66 -16.39
CA ALA A 95 -0.65 1.15 -15.08
C ALA A 95 -1.05 -0.32 -15.16
N MET A 96 -0.84 -1.05 -14.07
CA MET A 96 -1.33 -2.42 -13.94
C MET A 96 -2.86 -2.46 -14.09
N ASP A 97 -3.40 -3.53 -14.65
CA ASP A 97 -4.83 -3.69 -14.94
C ASP A 97 -5.70 -3.90 -13.69
N ASP A 98 -5.15 -4.53 -12.67
CA ASP A 98 -5.78 -4.76 -11.38
C ASP A 98 -5.22 -3.78 -10.36
N LEU A 99 -6.01 -2.76 -10.01
CA LEU A 99 -5.64 -1.66 -9.12
C LEU A 99 -6.70 -1.42 -8.05
N TYR A 100 -6.27 -0.88 -6.93
CA TYR A 100 -7.21 -0.32 -5.96
C TYR A 100 -8.23 0.61 -6.62
N GLY A 101 -9.52 0.39 -6.35
CA GLY A 101 -10.62 1.13 -6.99
C GLY A 101 -10.52 2.66 -6.85
N GLY A 102 -9.91 3.16 -5.76
CA GLY A 102 -9.62 4.58 -5.57
C GLY A 102 -8.58 5.13 -6.55
N THR A 103 -7.49 4.38 -6.79
CA THR A 103 -6.44 4.73 -7.76
C THR A 103 -7.01 4.70 -9.18
N TYR A 104 -7.76 3.66 -9.55
CA TYR A 104 -8.44 3.57 -10.83
C TYR A 104 -9.39 4.76 -11.06
N ARG A 105 -10.21 5.10 -10.07
CA ARG A 105 -11.12 6.26 -10.13
C ARG A 105 -10.37 7.58 -10.30
N MET A 106 -9.26 7.78 -9.58
CA MET A 106 -8.41 8.97 -9.70
C MET A 106 -7.84 9.09 -11.11
N PHE A 107 -7.32 8.02 -11.69
CA PHE A 107 -6.75 7.99 -13.04
C PHE A 107 -7.81 8.28 -14.10
N THR A 108 -8.95 7.60 -14.02
CA THR A 108 -9.96 7.61 -15.10
C THR A 108 -10.96 8.76 -15.04
N ARG A 109 -11.12 9.44 -13.87
CA ARG A 109 -12.12 10.50 -13.69
C ARG A 109 -11.55 11.85 -13.31
N ILE A 110 -10.32 11.91 -12.79
CA ILE A 110 -9.69 13.19 -12.40
C ILE A 110 -8.57 13.51 -13.39
N TYR A 111 -7.55 12.67 -13.45
CA TYR A 111 -6.36 12.96 -14.27
C TYR A 111 -6.57 12.77 -15.77
N LYS A 112 -7.50 11.91 -16.20
CA LYS A 112 -7.91 11.83 -17.61
C LYS A 112 -8.43 13.18 -18.10
N ASP A 113 -9.22 13.88 -17.29
CA ASP A 113 -9.77 15.20 -17.66
C ASP A 113 -8.69 16.30 -17.64
N SER A 114 -7.55 16.06 -16.98
CA SER A 114 -6.36 16.91 -17.03
C SER A 114 -5.50 16.66 -18.30
N GLY A 115 -5.94 15.78 -19.20
CA GLY A 115 -5.26 15.48 -20.46
C GLY A 115 -4.13 14.45 -20.36
N ILE A 116 -3.99 13.75 -19.25
CA ILE A 116 -3.08 12.61 -19.09
C ILE A 116 -3.77 11.35 -19.61
N LYS A 117 -3.07 10.56 -20.40
CA LYS A 117 -3.58 9.27 -20.87
C LYS A 117 -3.12 8.13 -19.98
N PHE A 118 -4.04 7.19 -19.72
CA PHE A 118 -3.77 5.99 -18.95
C PHE A 118 -3.99 4.74 -19.80
N HIS A 119 -3.01 3.84 -19.76
CA HIS A 119 -3.07 2.51 -20.36
C HIS A 119 -3.05 1.48 -19.25
N PHE A 120 -4.03 0.58 -19.24
CA PHE A 120 -4.10 -0.49 -18.24
C PHE A 120 -3.71 -1.81 -18.93
N VAL A 121 -2.75 -2.53 -18.33
CA VAL A 121 -2.21 -3.75 -18.91
C VAL A 121 -1.77 -4.73 -17.81
N ASP A 122 -1.92 -6.04 -18.06
CA ASP A 122 -1.26 -7.03 -17.22
C ASP A 122 0.25 -6.90 -17.37
N MET A 123 0.92 -6.52 -16.29
CA MET A 123 2.38 -6.31 -16.27
C MET A 123 3.20 -7.60 -16.45
N ASN A 124 2.55 -8.77 -16.46
CA ASN A 124 3.18 -10.04 -16.78
C ASN A 124 3.19 -10.34 -18.28
N ASP A 125 2.35 -9.66 -19.06
CA ASP A 125 2.44 -9.61 -20.54
C ASP A 125 3.47 -8.54 -20.94
N LEU A 126 4.75 -8.88 -20.82
CA LEU A 126 5.84 -7.95 -21.10
C LEU A 126 5.88 -7.46 -22.55
N GLU A 127 5.42 -8.27 -23.51
CA GLU A 127 5.37 -7.87 -24.93
C GLU A 127 4.33 -6.77 -25.11
N LYS A 128 3.13 -6.98 -24.58
CA LYS A 128 2.06 -5.99 -24.61
C LYS A 128 2.44 -4.72 -23.85
N PHE A 129 3.02 -4.87 -22.64
CA PHE A 129 3.51 -3.74 -21.87
C PHE A 129 4.51 -2.91 -22.67
N GLN A 130 5.53 -3.52 -23.28
CA GLN A 130 6.53 -2.82 -24.07
C GLN A 130 5.95 -2.17 -25.32
N SER A 131 4.94 -2.77 -25.96
CA SER A 131 4.27 -2.23 -27.14
C SER A 131 3.51 -0.92 -26.86
N LEU A 132 3.13 -0.66 -25.60
CA LEU A 132 2.46 0.57 -25.17
C LEU A 132 3.45 1.72 -24.91
N ILE A 133 4.74 1.43 -24.76
CA ILE A 133 5.75 2.45 -24.47
C ILE A 133 6.00 3.31 -25.70
N ASN A 134 5.89 4.63 -25.53
CA ASN A 134 6.19 5.63 -26.55
C ASN A 134 6.88 6.86 -25.94
N GLU A 135 7.17 7.90 -26.72
CA GLU A 135 7.87 9.11 -26.30
C GLU A 135 7.13 9.92 -25.22
N ASN A 136 5.81 9.77 -25.14
CA ASN A 136 4.98 10.44 -24.14
C ASN A 136 4.84 9.63 -22.85
N THR A 137 5.28 8.38 -22.81
CA THR A 137 5.24 7.55 -21.60
C THR A 137 6.22 8.11 -20.56
N LYS A 138 5.69 8.53 -19.40
CA LYS A 138 6.47 9.17 -18.32
C LYS A 138 6.47 8.39 -17.01
N LEU A 139 5.43 7.56 -16.78
CA LEU A 139 5.30 6.78 -15.56
C LEU A 139 4.83 5.37 -15.90
N VAL A 140 5.41 4.40 -15.22
CA VAL A 140 4.85 3.06 -15.03
C VAL A 140 4.42 2.93 -13.58
N TRP A 141 3.14 2.60 -13.35
CA TRP A 141 2.54 2.42 -12.03
C TRP A 141 2.15 0.97 -11.82
N VAL A 142 2.69 0.35 -10.79
CA VAL A 142 2.43 -1.06 -10.45
C VAL A 142 1.95 -1.15 -9.00
N GLU A 143 0.88 -1.91 -8.77
CA GLU A 143 0.46 -2.38 -7.46
C GLU A 143 0.80 -3.87 -7.36
N THR A 144 1.60 -4.28 -6.38
CA THR A 144 2.02 -5.69 -6.27
C THR A 144 2.36 -6.08 -4.83
N PRO A 145 1.63 -7.08 -4.24
CA PRO A 145 0.47 -7.79 -4.79
C PRO A 145 -0.73 -6.87 -4.99
N THR A 146 -1.59 -7.18 -5.99
CA THR A 146 -2.78 -6.40 -6.31
C THR A 146 -3.95 -6.65 -5.36
N ASN A 147 -4.89 -5.73 -5.34
CA ASN A 147 -6.15 -5.84 -4.61
C ASN A 147 -7.32 -5.95 -5.61
N PRO A 148 -8.15 -7.02 -5.61
CA PRO A 148 -8.22 -8.08 -4.60
C PRO A 148 -7.59 -9.42 -5.01
N LEU A 149 -7.06 -9.57 -6.21
CA LEU A 149 -6.72 -10.87 -6.80
C LEU A 149 -5.31 -11.37 -6.47
N MET A 150 -4.52 -10.59 -5.73
CA MET A 150 -3.14 -10.95 -5.35
C MET A 150 -2.25 -11.24 -6.56
N LYS A 151 -2.49 -10.61 -7.72
CA LYS A 151 -1.57 -10.69 -8.85
C LYS A 151 -0.23 -10.08 -8.44
N LEU A 152 0.87 -10.58 -8.99
CA LEU A 152 2.19 -10.01 -8.80
C LEU A 152 2.78 -9.58 -10.14
N ALA A 153 3.59 -8.53 -10.09
CA ALA A 153 4.43 -8.11 -11.20
C ALA A 153 5.90 -8.28 -10.82
N ASP A 154 6.74 -8.73 -11.74
CA ASP A 154 8.19 -8.82 -11.53
C ASP A 154 8.81 -7.43 -11.55
N ILE A 155 9.04 -6.87 -10.37
CA ILE A 155 9.55 -5.50 -10.20
C ILE A 155 10.90 -5.33 -10.90
N GLN A 156 11.79 -6.33 -10.84
CA GLN A 156 13.11 -6.23 -11.45
C GLN A 156 13.06 -6.21 -12.97
N GLU A 157 12.18 -7.02 -13.59
CA GLU A 157 12.04 -7.05 -15.04
C GLU A 157 11.43 -5.72 -15.55
N ILE A 158 10.42 -5.20 -14.88
CA ILE A 158 9.83 -3.89 -15.22
C ILE A 158 10.87 -2.78 -15.03
N ALA A 159 11.63 -2.80 -13.93
CA ALA A 159 12.67 -1.81 -13.65
C ALA A 159 13.77 -1.76 -14.72
N LYS A 160 14.17 -2.90 -15.29
CA LYS A 160 15.11 -2.95 -16.43
C LYS A 160 14.58 -2.17 -17.63
N ILE A 161 13.32 -2.43 -17.99
CA ILE A 161 12.66 -1.82 -19.15
C ILE A 161 12.49 -0.30 -18.92
N THR A 162 11.96 0.10 -17.76
CA THR A 162 11.71 1.52 -17.46
C THR A 162 13.00 2.33 -17.38
N LYS A 163 14.06 1.75 -16.81
CA LYS A 163 15.39 2.38 -16.72
C LYS A 163 16.01 2.59 -18.10
N GLU A 164 15.94 1.58 -18.99
CA GLU A 164 16.42 1.71 -20.37
C GLU A 164 15.70 2.84 -21.12
N LYS A 165 14.39 2.95 -20.94
CA LYS A 165 13.53 3.95 -21.58
C LYS A 165 13.50 5.30 -20.84
N LYS A 166 14.15 5.43 -19.68
CA LYS A 166 14.15 6.62 -18.81
C LYS A 166 12.74 7.04 -18.39
N ILE A 167 11.91 6.07 -18.05
CA ILE A 167 10.53 6.23 -17.57
C ILE A 167 10.55 6.06 -16.04
N LEU A 168 9.87 6.95 -15.32
CA LEU A 168 9.72 6.83 -13.88
C LEU A 168 8.94 5.57 -13.51
N PHE A 169 9.41 4.83 -12.51
CA PHE A 169 8.76 3.59 -12.07
C PHE A 169 8.31 3.68 -10.62
N ALA A 170 7.00 3.65 -10.39
CA ALA A 170 6.37 3.69 -9.07
C ALA A 170 5.71 2.36 -8.72
N VAL A 171 5.90 1.93 -7.48
CA VAL A 171 5.29 0.71 -6.94
C VAL A 171 4.46 1.05 -5.70
N ASP A 172 3.17 0.70 -5.74
CA ASP A 172 2.34 0.64 -4.54
C ASP A 172 2.65 -0.66 -3.78
N ASN A 173 3.35 -0.52 -2.67
CA ASN A 173 3.83 -1.62 -1.82
C ASN A 173 2.93 -1.84 -0.58
N THR A 174 1.71 -1.35 -0.61
CA THR A 174 0.80 -1.35 0.55
C THR A 174 0.56 -2.75 1.11
N PHE A 175 0.32 -3.76 0.26
CA PHE A 175 0.02 -5.13 0.71
C PHE A 175 1.24 -5.87 1.22
N ALA A 176 2.36 -5.77 0.52
CA ALA A 176 3.58 -6.46 0.91
C ALA A 176 4.28 -5.81 2.10
N THR A 177 4.17 -4.51 2.28
CA THR A 177 4.93 -3.73 3.27
C THR A 177 6.45 -3.76 3.04
N PRO A 178 7.21 -2.82 3.62
CA PRO A 178 8.67 -2.88 3.55
C PRO A 178 9.29 -4.06 4.30
N TYR A 179 8.50 -4.81 5.08
CA TYR A 179 8.96 -6.02 5.76
C TYR A 179 9.10 -7.20 4.80
N LEU A 180 8.13 -7.38 3.89
CA LEU A 180 8.14 -8.51 2.96
C LEU A 180 8.76 -8.18 1.61
N GLN A 181 8.71 -6.93 1.14
CA GLN A 181 9.16 -6.52 -0.20
C GLN A 181 9.81 -5.14 -0.16
N LYS A 182 10.87 -4.96 -0.94
CA LYS A 182 11.68 -3.73 -1.02
C LYS A 182 11.76 -3.22 -2.47
N PRO A 183 10.74 -2.53 -2.98
CA PRO A 183 10.71 -2.13 -4.39
C PRO A 183 11.88 -1.23 -4.79
N LEU A 184 12.36 -0.33 -3.92
CA LEU A 184 13.53 0.50 -4.21
C LEU A 184 14.81 -0.32 -4.40
N ASP A 185 14.97 -1.45 -3.69
CA ASP A 185 16.13 -2.33 -3.86
C ASP A 185 16.00 -3.21 -5.11
N LEU A 186 14.77 -3.39 -5.61
CA LEU A 186 14.45 -4.11 -6.84
C LEU A 186 14.45 -3.21 -8.08
N GLY A 187 14.68 -1.89 -7.92
CA GLY A 187 14.88 -0.96 -9.02
C GLY A 187 13.73 0.02 -9.29
N ALA A 188 12.71 0.06 -8.45
CA ALA A 188 11.71 1.12 -8.49
C ALA A 188 12.32 2.47 -8.09
N ASP A 189 11.80 3.55 -8.65
CA ASP A 189 12.20 4.92 -8.33
C ASP A 189 11.39 5.50 -7.17
N VAL A 190 10.10 5.12 -7.09
CA VAL A 190 9.16 5.60 -6.09
C VAL A 190 8.43 4.41 -5.47
N VAL A 191 8.33 4.40 -4.15
CA VAL A 191 7.44 3.50 -3.42
C VAL A 191 6.32 4.32 -2.80
N MET A 192 5.10 3.87 -3.02
CA MET A 192 3.89 4.42 -2.41
C MET A 192 3.36 3.44 -1.37
N HIS A 193 2.80 3.97 -0.29
CA HIS A 193 2.00 3.22 0.68
C HIS A 193 0.73 3.96 1.05
N SER A 194 -0.37 3.24 1.13
CA SER A 194 -1.45 3.60 2.04
C SER A 194 -1.00 3.21 3.46
N ALA A 195 -0.44 4.17 4.19
CA ALA A 195 0.02 3.93 5.56
C ALA A 195 -1.14 3.67 6.55
N THR A 196 -2.37 3.91 6.11
CA THR A 196 -3.64 3.51 6.75
C THR A 196 -3.67 2.00 7.08
N LYS A 197 -2.98 1.18 6.28
CA LYS A 197 -3.02 -0.28 6.33
C LYS A 197 -1.97 -0.83 7.30
N TYR A 198 -1.19 -1.80 6.90
CA TYR A 198 -0.19 -2.46 7.76
C TYR A 198 0.79 -1.52 8.48
N LEU A 199 1.16 -0.37 7.89
CA LEU A 199 2.08 0.56 8.53
C LEU A 199 1.50 1.16 9.81
N GLY A 200 0.26 1.67 9.77
CA GLY A 200 -0.51 2.06 10.96
C GLY A 200 -0.91 0.83 11.78
N GLY A 201 -1.61 -0.10 11.15
CA GLY A 201 -1.88 -1.46 11.63
C GLY A 201 -2.89 -1.59 12.77
N HIS A 202 -3.60 -0.53 13.14
CA HIS A 202 -4.52 -0.51 14.29
C HIS A 202 -5.90 0.10 13.95
N SER A 203 -6.22 0.26 12.66
CA SER A 203 -7.51 0.79 12.18
C SER A 203 -7.91 2.15 12.77
N ASP A 204 -6.94 2.96 13.18
CA ASP A 204 -7.10 4.21 13.93
C ASP A 204 -6.58 5.46 13.22
N VAL A 205 -6.03 5.31 11.98
CA VAL A 205 -5.43 6.42 11.24
C VAL A 205 -5.62 6.27 9.74
N ILE A 206 -5.82 7.39 9.05
CA ILE A 206 -5.75 7.49 7.59
C ILE A 206 -4.46 8.24 7.23
N ALA A 207 -3.58 7.59 6.47
CA ALA A 207 -2.30 8.17 6.08
C ALA A 207 -1.80 7.61 4.75
N GLY A 208 -0.89 8.35 4.09
CA GLY A 208 -0.17 7.90 2.92
C GLY A 208 1.32 8.19 3.01
N ALA A 209 2.11 7.55 2.18
CA ALA A 209 3.55 7.80 2.10
C ALA A 209 4.08 7.68 0.67
N LEU A 210 5.07 8.49 0.34
CA LEU A 210 5.98 8.30 -0.80
C LEU A 210 7.41 8.19 -0.27
N ILE A 211 8.17 7.26 -0.83
CA ILE A 211 9.58 7.08 -0.51
C ILE A 211 10.38 6.99 -1.81
N VAL A 212 11.51 7.70 -1.88
CA VAL A 212 12.38 7.74 -3.04
C VAL A 212 13.85 7.59 -2.65
N LYS A 213 14.70 7.22 -3.63
CA LYS A 213 16.15 7.23 -3.49
C LYS A 213 16.80 8.46 -4.14
N ASP A 214 16.20 8.99 -5.19
CA ASP A 214 16.70 10.19 -5.87
C ASP A 214 16.36 11.44 -5.08
N GLU A 215 17.37 12.22 -4.72
CA GLU A 215 17.19 13.39 -3.86
C GLU A 215 16.49 14.53 -4.57
N ALA A 216 16.76 14.73 -5.87
CA ALA A 216 16.11 15.78 -6.66
C ALA A 216 14.61 15.49 -6.84
N LEU A 217 14.25 14.23 -7.10
CA LEU A 217 12.84 13.81 -7.11
C LEU A 217 12.21 13.99 -5.73
N GLY A 218 12.92 13.66 -4.66
CA GLY A 218 12.47 13.86 -3.29
C GLY A 218 12.17 15.33 -2.96
N GLU A 219 13.02 16.24 -3.38
CA GLU A 219 12.81 17.69 -3.24
C GLU A 219 11.60 18.19 -4.05
N GLN A 220 11.45 17.72 -5.28
CA GLN A 220 10.29 18.06 -6.12
C GLN A 220 8.98 17.61 -5.48
N LEU A 221 8.91 16.36 -5.01
CA LEU A 221 7.72 15.81 -4.35
C LEU A 221 7.42 16.51 -3.02
N HIS A 222 8.45 16.86 -2.25
CA HIS A 222 8.28 17.64 -1.03
C HIS A 222 7.73 19.04 -1.32
N PHE A 223 8.24 19.72 -2.35
CA PHE A 223 7.68 21.01 -2.76
C PHE A 223 6.19 20.88 -3.11
N GLN A 224 5.81 19.87 -3.86
CA GLN A 224 4.40 19.63 -4.21
C GLN A 224 3.56 19.29 -2.97
N GLN A 225 4.06 18.47 -2.04
CA GLN A 225 3.39 18.13 -0.79
C GLN A 225 3.03 19.37 0.01
N PHE A 226 3.99 20.24 0.30
CA PHE A 226 3.71 21.41 1.13
C PHE A 226 2.95 22.53 0.38
N ALA A 227 3.18 22.70 -0.91
CA ALA A 227 2.51 23.69 -1.73
C ALA A 227 1.00 23.40 -1.88
N THR A 228 0.63 22.13 -2.05
CA THR A 228 -0.78 21.69 -2.12
C THR A 228 -1.41 21.48 -0.74
N GLY A 229 -0.59 21.26 0.29
CA GLY A 229 -1.06 21.13 1.67
C GLY A 229 -1.56 19.74 2.07
N ALA A 230 -1.32 18.71 1.26
CA ALA A 230 -1.75 17.33 1.52
C ALA A 230 -0.90 16.61 2.60
N THR A 231 -0.43 17.34 3.60
CA THR A 231 0.46 16.86 4.65
C THR A 231 -0.28 16.11 5.75
N LEU A 232 0.38 15.13 6.37
CA LEU A 232 -0.15 14.41 7.52
C LEU A 232 -0.06 15.24 8.81
N GLY A 233 -1.09 15.18 9.65
CA GLY A 233 -1.12 15.85 10.95
C GLY A 233 -0.15 15.24 11.97
N PRO A 234 0.25 15.99 13.03
CA PRO A 234 1.19 15.49 14.02
C PRO A 234 0.70 14.25 14.79
N MET A 235 -0.57 14.21 15.20
CA MET A 235 -1.13 13.06 15.92
C MET A 235 -1.17 11.83 15.02
N ASP A 236 -1.63 11.96 13.78
CA ASP A 236 -1.66 10.86 12.81
C ASP A 236 -0.24 10.37 12.49
N SER A 237 0.72 11.30 12.38
CA SER A 237 2.14 10.95 12.22
C SER A 237 2.67 10.14 13.39
N PHE A 238 2.31 10.49 14.62
CA PHE A 238 2.67 9.76 15.83
C PHE A 238 2.06 8.35 15.84
N LEU A 239 0.79 8.20 15.48
CA LEU A 239 0.11 6.89 15.42
C LEU A 239 0.77 5.95 14.41
N VAL A 240 1.06 6.43 13.19
CA VAL A 240 1.77 5.64 12.18
C VAL A 240 3.18 5.29 12.65
N LEU A 241 3.93 6.24 13.21
CA LEU A 241 5.27 6.01 13.74
C LEU A 241 5.27 4.94 14.84
N ARG A 242 4.28 5.00 15.74
CA ARG A 242 4.07 4.00 16.78
C ARG A 242 3.74 2.63 16.18
N GLY A 243 2.88 2.57 15.15
CA GLY A 243 2.53 1.35 14.44
C GLY A 243 3.73 0.67 13.76
N ILE A 244 4.61 1.45 13.13
CA ILE A 244 5.82 0.95 12.46
C ILE A 244 6.74 0.17 13.41
N LYS A 245 6.83 0.57 14.70
CA LYS A 245 7.71 -0.09 15.67
C LYS A 245 7.40 -1.57 15.89
N THR A 246 6.16 -1.99 15.65
CA THR A 246 5.72 -3.40 15.76
C THR A 246 5.42 -4.05 14.40
N LEU A 247 5.70 -3.37 13.30
CA LEU A 247 5.34 -3.84 11.95
C LEU A 247 5.85 -5.26 11.69
N HIS A 248 7.11 -5.54 11.99
CA HIS A 248 7.73 -6.85 11.75
C HIS A 248 7.05 -7.98 12.53
N LEU A 249 6.66 -7.74 13.79
CA LEU A 249 5.96 -8.74 14.62
C LEU A 249 4.55 -8.99 14.08
N ARG A 250 3.84 -7.92 13.70
CA ARG A 250 2.48 -8.02 13.18
C ARG A 250 2.46 -8.73 11.83
N VAL A 251 3.31 -8.30 10.89
CA VAL A 251 3.33 -8.89 9.55
C VAL A 251 3.78 -10.34 9.57
N GLN A 252 4.72 -10.71 10.45
CA GLN A 252 5.07 -12.11 10.66
C GLN A 252 3.84 -12.93 11.10
N ARG A 253 3.08 -12.44 12.09
CA ARG A 253 1.88 -13.13 12.57
C ARG A 253 0.77 -13.15 11.51
N HIS A 254 0.59 -12.08 10.73
CA HIS A 254 -0.33 -12.06 9.59
C HIS A 254 0.02 -13.15 8.57
N CYS A 255 1.30 -13.36 8.25
CA CYS A 255 1.73 -14.44 7.35
C CYS A 255 1.41 -15.81 7.94
N GLU A 256 1.79 -16.07 9.20
CA GLU A 256 1.55 -17.34 9.88
C GLU A 256 0.04 -17.70 9.93
N ASN A 257 -0.80 -16.72 10.27
CA ASN A 257 -2.25 -16.91 10.28
C ASN A 257 -2.82 -17.04 8.85
N GLY A 258 -2.32 -16.23 7.91
CA GLY A 258 -2.73 -16.31 6.51
C GLY A 258 -2.48 -17.68 5.91
N GLU A 259 -1.34 -18.30 6.15
CA GLU A 259 -1.01 -19.66 5.69
C GLU A 259 -1.98 -20.70 6.24
N LYS A 260 -2.31 -20.66 7.54
CA LYS A 260 -3.26 -21.59 8.18
C LYS A 260 -4.67 -21.41 7.62
N VAL A 261 -5.14 -20.17 7.44
CA VAL A 261 -6.44 -19.86 6.83
C VAL A 261 -6.50 -20.36 5.39
N VAL A 262 -5.43 -20.18 4.61
CA VAL A 262 -5.32 -20.66 3.23
C VAL A 262 -5.36 -22.19 3.17
N GLU A 263 -4.65 -22.89 4.06
CA GLU A 263 -4.69 -24.37 4.14
C GLU A 263 -6.11 -24.87 4.37
N PHE A 264 -6.84 -24.26 5.33
CA PHE A 264 -8.23 -24.58 5.60
C PHE A 264 -9.13 -24.33 4.38
N LEU A 265 -9.10 -23.12 3.80
CA LEU A 265 -9.96 -22.74 2.68
C LEU A 265 -9.67 -23.59 1.43
N ASN A 266 -8.40 -23.85 1.13
CA ASN A 266 -7.99 -24.59 -0.07
C ASN A 266 -8.40 -26.08 -0.02
N SER A 267 -8.66 -26.61 1.18
CA SER A 267 -9.18 -27.99 1.38
C SER A 267 -10.71 -28.07 1.48
N HIS A 268 -11.42 -26.93 1.56
CA HIS A 268 -12.85 -26.93 1.85
C HIS A 268 -13.70 -27.13 0.58
N PRO A 269 -14.69 -28.07 0.58
CA PRO A 269 -15.44 -28.45 -0.63
C PRO A 269 -16.34 -27.33 -1.20
N LYS A 270 -16.74 -26.34 -0.40
CA LYS A 270 -17.51 -25.17 -0.86
C LYS A 270 -16.64 -24.11 -1.55
N ILE A 271 -15.31 -24.22 -1.50
CA ILE A 271 -14.37 -23.25 -2.08
C ILE A 271 -13.85 -23.76 -3.43
N LYS A 272 -13.97 -22.92 -4.46
CA LYS A 272 -13.53 -23.23 -5.82
C LYS A 272 -12.06 -22.90 -6.03
N ARG A 273 -11.65 -21.73 -5.56
CA ARG A 273 -10.30 -21.23 -5.77
C ARG A 273 -9.89 -20.29 -4.63
N VAL A 274 -8.66 -20.42 -4.18
CA VAL A 274 -8.01 -19.48 -3.26
C VAL A 274 -6.92 -18.70 -4.00
N TYR A 275 -6.94 -17.39 -3.86
CA TYR A 275 -5.92 -16.47 -4.39
C TYR A 275 -4.98 -16.10 -3.24
N TYR A 276 -3.80 -16.70 -3.25
CA TYR A 276 -2.76 -16.44 -2.25
C TYR A 276 -1.39 -16.75 -2.84
N PRO A 277 -0.43 -15.80 -2.84
CA PRO A 277 0.86 -15.99 -3.50
C PRO A 277 1.71 -17.12 -2.96
N GLY A 278 1.44 -17.57 -1.72
CA GLY A 278 2.12 -18.69 -1.08
C GLY A 278 1.71 -20.08 -1.62
N LEU A 279 0.59 -20.20 -2.32
CA LEU A 279 0.18 -21.47 -2.93
C LEU A 279 1.01 -21.75 -4.19
N ALA A 280 1.57 -22.96 -4.30
CA ALA A 280 2.30 -23.39 -5.50
C ALA A 280 1.45 -23.38 -6.78
N SER A 281 0.11 -23.44 -6.64
CA SER A 281 -0.84 -23.33 -7.75
C SER A 281 -1.13 -21.88 -8.16
N HIS A 282 -0.64 -20.90 -7.41
CA HIS A 282 -0.81 -19.49 -7.75
C HIS A 282 0.05 -19.14 -8.98
N PRO A 283 -0.49 -18.49 -10.02
CA PRO A 283 0.24 -18.27 -11.28
C PRO A 283 1.53 -17.47 -11.11
N TYR A 284 1.62 -16.66 -10.07
CA TYR A 284 2.78 -15.80 -9.79
C TYR A 284 3.59 -16.24 -8.56
N HIS A 285 3.46 -17.51 -8.14
CA HIS A 285 4.16 -18.04 -6.96
C HIS A 285 5.69 -17.87 -7.06
N GLU A 286 6.27 -18.14 -8.22
CA GLU A 286 7.72 -18.03 -8.42
C GLU A 286 8.19 -16.55 -8.38
N ILE A 287 7.36 -15.61 -8.85
CA ILE A 287 7.63 -14.17 -8.71
C ILE A 287 7.61 -13.79 -7.22
N ALA A 288 6.59 -14.26 -6.47
CA ALA A 288 6.51 -14.01 -5.04
C ALA A 288 7.75 -14.51 -4.29
N LYS A 289 8.16 -15.74 -4.53
CA LYS A 289 9.37 -16.33 -3.92
C LYS A 289 10.67 -15.58 -4.28
N LYS A 290 10.73 -15.00 -5.47
CA LYS A 290 11.89 -14.24 -5.95
C LYS A 290 12.03 -12.91 -5.22
N GLN A 291 10.93 -12.18 -5.00
CA GLN A 291 10.97 -10.78 -4.57
C GLN A 291 10.42 -10.51 -3.17
N MET A 292 9.72 -11.47 -2.55
CA MET A 292 9.12 -11.34 -1.23
C MET A 292 9.74 -12.30 -0.23
N SER A 293 9.80 -11.90 1.05
CA SER A 293 10.30 -12.75 2.15
C SER A 293 9.19 -13.51 2.89
N GLY A 294 7.94 -13.40 2.43
CA GLY A 294 6.73 -14.05 2.94
C GLY A 294 5.56 -13.61 2.09
N PHE A 295 4.37 -14.19 2.30
CA PHE A 295 3.25 -14.04 1.38
C PHE A 295 2.10 -13.16 1.90
N GLY A 296 2.24 -12.60 3.11
CA GLY A 296 1.28 -11.66 3.72
C GLY A 296 0.06 -12.32 4.34
N GLY A 297 -0.85 -11.47 4.82
CA GLY A 297 -2.11 -11.88 5.44
C GLY A 297 -3.35 -11.62 4.57
N MET A 298 -3.19 -11.25 3.30
CA MET A 298 -4.31 -11.02 2.39
C MET A 298 -4.66 -12.31 1.65
N VAL A 299 -5.93 -12.71 1.71
CA VAL A 299 -6.43 -13.92 1.08
C VAL A 299 -7.73 -13.59 0.37
N SER A 300 -7.87 -13.99 -0.89
CA SER A 300 -9.17 -13.96 -1.57
C SER A 300 -9.57 -15.35 -2.03
N PHE A 301 -10.87 -15.59 -2.13
CA PHE A 301 -11.38 -16.87 -2.61
C PHE A 301 -12.73 -16.73 -3.28
N THR A 302 -13.10 -17.74 -4.08
CA THR A 302 -14.41 -17.86 -4.74
C THR A 302 -15.09 -19.16 -4.34
N PHE A 303 -16.41 -19.17 -4.40
CA PHE A 303 -17.24 -20.32 -4.03
C PHE A 303 -17.36 -21.34 -5.17
N ALA A 304 -17.54 -22.63 -4.81
CA ALA A 304 -17.74 -23.70 -5.77
C ALA A 304 -19.06 -23.56 -6.54
N SER A 305 -20.09 -22.96 -5.95
CA SER A 305 -21.35 -22.63 -6.59
C SER A 305 -21.22 -21.54 -7.65
N GLY A 306 -20.32 -20.57 -7.45
CA GLY A 306 -20.21 -19.34 -8.24
C GLY A 306 -21.32 -18.32 -7.96
N GLU A 307 -22.16 -18.56 -6.93
CA GLU A 307 -23.32 -17.72 -6.62
C GLU A 307 -22.93 -16.58 -5.66
N LYS A 308 -23.39 -15.38 -5.95
CA LYS A 308 -23.18 -14.18 -5.15
C LYS A 308 -23.77 -14.31 -3.74
N GLU A 309 -24.92 -14.96 -3.65
CA GLU A 309 -25.69 -15.19 -2.42
C GLU A 309 -24.90 -15.99 -1.39
N ASP A 310 -24.07 -16.94 -1.83
CA ASP A 310 -23.20 -17.71 -0.94
C ASP A 310 -22.11 -16.83 -0.31
N ALA A 311 -21.54 -15.91 -1.08
CA ALA A 311 -20.58 -14.93 -0.57
C ALA A 311 -21.22 -13.98 0.45
N ILE A 312 -22.43 -13.48 0.18
CA ILE A 312 -23.16 -12.60 1.10
C ILE A 312 -23.51 -13.35 2.39
N THR A 313 -24.12 -14.54 2.28
CA THR A 313 -24.51 -15.37 3.43
C THR A 313 -23.31 -15.72 4.30
N PHE A 314 -22.17 -16.06 3.69
CA PHE A 314 -20.92 -16.31 4.39
C PHE A 314 -20.49 -15.09 5.19
N LEU A 315 -20.42 -13.91 4.56
CA LEU A 315 -19.98 -12.68 5.19
C LEU A 315 -20.88 -12.25 6.36
N GLU A 316 -22.19 -12.47 6.24
CA GLU A 316 -23.17 -12.16 7.30
C GLU A 316 -23.08 -13.10 8.51
N LYS A 317 -22.56 -14.33 8.32
CA LYS A 317 -22.40 -15.33 9.40
C LYS A 317 -21.10 -15.17 10.19
N LEU A 318 -20.14 -14.41 9.72
CA LEU A 318 -18.86 -14.20 10.41
C LEU A 318 -19.05 -13.54 11.78
N LYS A 319 -18.24 -13.93 12.76
CA LYS A 319 -18.32 -13.46 14.16
C LYS A 319 -17.00 -12.85 14.66
N VAL A 320 -15.87 -13.36 14.20
CA VAL A 320 -14.53 -12.85 14.52
C VAL A 320 -14.04 -11.96 13.39
N PHE A 321 -14.12 -12.44 12.14
CA PHE A 321 -13.90 -11.58 11.00
C PHE A 321 -14.98 -10.51 10.92
N THR A 322 -14.59 -9.26 10.99
CA THR A 322 -15.54 -8.14 10.87
C THR A 322 -15.81 -7.82 9.40
N LEU A 323 -17.08 -7.78 9.01
CA LEU A 323 -17.49 -7.30 7.68
C LEU A 323 -17.28 -5.79 7.60
N ALA A 324 -16.19 -5.37 6.99
CA ALA A 324 -15.81 -3.98 6.85
C ALA A 324 -14.88 -3.74 5.66
N GLU A 325 -14.77 -2.50 5.22
CA GLU A 325 -13.71 -2.06 4.32
C GLU A 325 -12.38 -1.93 5.08
N SER A 326 -11.29 -1.73 4.34
CA SER A 326 -9.92 -1.65 4.82
C SER A 326 -9.24 -3.03 4.94
N LEU A 327 -8.05 -3.05 5.52
CA LEU A 327 -7.19 -4.24 5.68
C LEU A 327 -5.95 -3.91 6.51
N GLY A 328 -5.22 -4.95 6.91
CA GLY A 328 -3.88 -4.82 7.49
C GLY A 328 -3.87 -4.32 8.93
N GLY A 329 -5.03 -4.24 9.59
CA GLY A 329 -5.18 -4.04 11.02
C GLY A 329 -4.84 -5.31 11.81
N VAL A 330 -4.69 -5.17 13.13
CA VAL A 330 -4.49 -6.28 14.06
C VAL A 330 -5.71 -7.22 14.08
N GLU A 331 -6.91 -6.68 13.86
CA GLU A 331 -8.17 -7.40 13.74
C GLU A 331 -8.37 -7.96 12.32
N SER A 332 -9.00 -9.13 12.23
CA SER A 332 -9.39 -9.75 10.98
C SER A 332 -10.61 -9.09 10.35
N LEU A 333 -10.50 -8.73 9.06
CA LEU A 333 -11.57 -8.11 8.28
C LEU A 333 -11.94 -8.98 7.08
N ALA A 334 -13.21 -8.90 6.69
CA ALA A 334 -13.75 -9.54 5.49
C ALA A 334 -14.55 -8.55 4.67
N ASN A 335 -14.52 -8.67 3.35
CA ASN A 335 -15.38 -7.88 2.48
C ASN A 335 -15.72 -8.58 1.17
N HIS A 336 -16.73 -8.02 0.49
CA HIS A 336 -17.16 -8.39 -0.85
C HIS A 336 -16.61 -7.37 -1.85
N PRO A 337 -15.53 -7.66 -2.61
CA PRO A 337 -14.90 -6.68 -3.47
C PRO A 337 -15.84 -6.03 -4.47
N ALA A 338 -16.70 -6.80 -5.15
CA ALA A 338 -17.58 -6.29 -6.18
C ALA A 338 -18.66 -5.32 -5.65
N LEU A 339 -19.13 -5.51 -4.40
CA LEU A 339 -20.16 -4.64 -3.79
C LEU A 339 -19.59 -3.51 -2.94
N MET A 340 -18.31 -3.59 -2.53
CA MET A 340 -17.68 -2.66 -1.59
C MET A 340 -16.49 -1.95 -2.25
N THR A 341 -15.29 -2.49 -2.12
CA THR A 341 -14.03 -1.78 -2.49
C THR A 341 -13.89 -1.49 -3.99
N HIS A 342 -14.53 -2.26 -4.87
CA HIS A 342 -14.47 -2.15 -6.33
C HIS A 342 -15.83 -1.82 -6.97
N ALA A 343 -16.84 -1.43 -6.19
CA ALA A 343 -18.16 -1.08 -6.68
C ALA A 343 -18.16 0.08 -7.70
N SER A 344 -17.15 0.95 -7.64
CA SER A 344 -17.00 2.06 -8.60
C SER A 344 -16.44 1.67 -9.97
N ILE A 345 -15.95 0.42 -10.13
CA ILE A 345 -15.48 -0.13 -11.40
C ILE A 345 -16.66 -0.77 -12.12
N PRO A 346 -16.88 -0.49 -13.42
CA PRO A 346 -17.94 -1.13 -14.20
C PRO A 346 -17.86 -2.67 -14.15
N GLU A 347 -19.02 -3.33 -14.12
CA GLU A 347 -19.13 -4.78 -13.96
C GLU A 347 -18.38 -5.57 -15.04
N ASP A 348 -18.51 -5.13 -16.30
CA ASP A 348 -17.78 -5.70 -17.44
C ASP A 348 -16.26 -5.66 -17.21
N LYS A 349 -15.75 -4.55 -16.70
CA LYS A 349 -14.33 -4.39 -16.37
C LYS A 349 -13.90 -5.25 -15.18
N ARG A 350 -14.74 -5.35 -14.14
CA ARG A 350 -14.44 -6.26 -13.01
C ARG A 350 -14.33 -7.71 -13.48
N LYS A 351 -15.26 -8.16 -14.32
CA LYS A 351 -15.26 -9.51 -14.89
C LYS A 351 -14.07 -9.78 -15.79
N GLU A 352 -13.66 -8.77 -16.61
CA GLU A 352 -12.48 -8.85 -17.47
C GLU A 352 -11.19 -9.13 -16.68
N VAL A 353 -11.01 -8.49 -15.54
CA VAL A 353 -9.84 -8.71 -14.66
C VAL A 353 -9.98 -9.91 -13.71
N GLY A 354 -11.17 -10.53 -13.62
CA GLY A 354 -11.43 -11.74 -12.83
C GLY A 354 -12.09 -11.49 -11.47
N ILE A 355 -12.59 -10.28 -11.22
CA ILE A 355 -13.37 -9.96 -10.00
C ILE A 355 -14.82 -10.37 -10.22
N THR A 356 -15.17 -11.57 -9.74
CA THR A 356 -16.51 -12.17 -9.82
C THR A 356 -17.39 -11.77 -8.65
N ASP A 357 -18.71 -11.95 -8.80
CA ASP A 357 -19.69 -11.58 -7.76
C ASP A 357 -19.71 -12.55 -6.56
N ASP A 358 -19.06 -13.71 -6.66
CA ASP A 358 -18.85 -14.67 -5.57
C ASP A 358 -17.49 -14.52 -4.86
N LEU A 359 -16.70 -13.49 -5.23
CA LEU A 359 -15.38 -13.25 -4.65
C LEU A 359 -15.49 -12.65 -3.25
N VAL A 360 -14.80 -13.25 -2.28
CA VAL A 360 -14.58 -12.73 -0.93
C VAL A 360 -13.11 -12.44 -0.72
N ARG A 361 -12.79 -11.32 -0.05
CA ARG A 361 -11.44 -10.99 0.40
C ARG A 361 -11.38 -10.96 1.92
N LEU A 362 -10.40 -11.66 2.48
CA LEU A 362 -10.05 -11.63 3.89
C LEU A 362 -8.75 -10.82 4.09
N SER A 363 -8.72 -9.98 5.10
CA SER A 363 -7.53 -9.45 5.72
C SER A 363 -7.34 -10.19 7.04
N VAL A 364 -6.46 -11.18 7.03
CA VAL A 364 -6.23 -12.04 8.20
C VAL A 364 -5.42 -11.27 9.23
N GLY A 365 -5.95 -11.12 10.44
CA GLY A 365 -5.36 -10.40 11.56
C GLY A 365 -4.35 -11.24 12.35
N ILE A 366 -4.11 -10.83 13.59
CA ILE A 366 -3.11 -11.44 14.47
C ILE A 366 -3.72 -12.21 15.66
N GLU A 367 -5.02 -12.48 15.61
CA GLU A 367 -5.76 -13.28 16.59
C GLU A 367 -5.20 -14.72 16.63
N ASP A 368 -5.72 -15.54 17.54
CA ASP A 368 -5.41 -16.97 17.54
C ASP A 368 -5.99 -17.64 16.28
N ALA A 369 -5.13 -18.32 15.53
CA ALA A 369 -5.51 -18.90 14.22
C ALA A 369 -6.63 -19.93 14.33
N GLU A 370 -6.70 -20.62 15.45
CA GLU A 370 -7.74 -21.62 15.76
C GLU A 370 -9.13 -20.97 15.82
N ASP A 371 -9.25 -19.78 16.43
CA ASP A 371 -10.49 -19.01 16.51
C ASP A 371 -10.90 -18.49 15.12
N LEU A 372 -9.93 -18.03 14.32
CA LEU A 372 -10.18 -17.61 12.94
C LEU A 372 -10.72 -18.76 12.08
N ILE A 373 -10.12 -19.95 12.19
CA ILE A 373 -10.53 -21.13 11.43
C ILE A 373 -11.92 -21.60 11.88
N GLU A 374 -12.23 -21.58 13.17
CA GLU A 374 -13.56 -21.97 13.66
C GLU A 374 -14.65 -20.99 13.19
N ASP A 375 -14.34 -19.69 13.13
CA ASP A 375 -15.25 -18.68 12.58
C ASP A 375 -15.54 -18.94 11.09
N LEU A 376 -14.51 -19.20 10.30
CA LEU A 376 -14.67 -19.54 8.88
C LEU A 376 -15.48 -20.84 8.70
N LYS A 377 -15.21 -21.84 9.52
CA LYS A 377 -15.89 -23.13 9.47
C LYS A 377 -17.38 -23.01 9.78
N GLN A 378 -17.77 -22.27 10.83
CA GLN A 378 -19.17 -22.06 11.17
C GLN A 378 -19.90 -21.21 10.12
N ALA A 379 -19.20 -20.25 9.47
CA ALA A 379 -19.77 -19.42 8.41
C ALA A 379 -19.97 -20.20 7.10
N LEU A 380 -19.12 -21.20 6.83
CA LEU A 380 -19.23 -22.09 5.68
C LEU A 380 -20.21 -23.26 5.92
N ALA A 381 -20.67 -23.51 7.14
CA ALA A 381 -21.67 -24.54 7.42
C ALA A 381 -23.02 -24.11 6.86
#